data_c31dfb490934c941b9a74390bde2680e
#
_entry.id   c31dfb490934c941b9a74390bde2680e
#
_cell.length_a   1.000
_cell.length_b   1.000
_cell.length_c   1.000
_cell.angle_alpha   90.00
_cell.angle_beta   90.00
_cell.angle_gamma   90.00
#
_symmetry.space_group_name_H-M   'P 1'
#
loop_
_entity.id
_entity.type
_entity.pdbx_description
1 polymer ?
#
loop_
_entity_poly.entity_id
_entity_poly.type
_entity_poly.pdbx_seq_one_letter_code
_entity_poly.pdbx_strand_id
1 'polypeptide(L)'
;MTSAAECPRTTLAAEPRTLERTAVPCHNARMDNFHATTLLTVRHGGKVAIGGDGQVTLGTAIMKADAMKIRKLKEGSVLCGFAGSSADAFALLERFEAKLKDFPGNMPRAATELAKEWRTDRALRRLEALMIVADAKNSLLVSGTGDVIQPTDGIIGIGSGGNYAVAAARALRTHSGLSASEIVREALSIAADIDIYTNKNLVVEELPCGS
;
A
#
# COMPACT_ATOMS: atom_id res chain seq x y z
N MET A 1 -48.70 37.62 -63.10
CA MET A 1 -49.01 36.23 -63.39
C MET A 1 -47.82 35.39 -62.97
N THR A 2 -47.81 34.88 -61.76
CA THR A 2 -46.85 33.84 -61.35
C THR A 2 -47.49 33.12 -60.15
N SER A 3 -47.78 31.85 -60.41
CA SER A 3 -48.41 30.88 -59.50
C SER A 3 -47.53 30.53 -58.31
N ALA A 4 -48.06 30.64 -57.11
CA ALA A 4 -47.43 30.11 -55.90
C ALA A 4 -47.79 28.61 -55.78
N ALA A 5 -46.75 27.76 -55.76
CA ALA A 5 -46.88 26.34 -55.48
C ALA A 5 -46.92 26.11 -53.97
N GLU A 6 -48.03 25.54 -53.47
CA GLU A 6 -48.17 25.07 -52.10
C GLU A 6 -47.33 23.80 -51.86
N CYS A 7 -46.55 23.84 -50.77
CA CYS A 7 -45.82 22.69 -50.25
C CYS A 7 -46.67 21.91 -49.27
N PRO A 8 -46.87 20.59 -49.39
CA PRO A 8 -47.67 19.81 -48.43
C PRO A 8 -46.95 19.63 -47.11
N ARG A 9 -47.61 19.98 -46.01
CA ARG A 9 -47.16 19.71 -44.65
C ARG A 9 -47.38 18.22 -44.33
N THR A 10 -46.28 17.48 -44.22
CA THR A 10 -46.29 16.16 -43.71
C THR A 10 -46.26 16.24 -42.18
N THR A 11 -47.36 15.89 -41.52
CA THR A 11 -47.46 15.74 -40.08
C THR A 11 -46.82 14.39 -39.69
N LEU A 12 -45.60 14.41 -39.15
CA LEU A 12 -45.01 13.25 -38.49
C LEU A 12 -45.61 13.09 -37.10
N ALA A 13 -46.41 12.08 -36.91
CA ALA A 13 -46.86 11.63 -35.61
C ALA A 13 -45.68 11.14 -34.80
N ALA A 14 -45.37 11.80 -33.69
CA ALA A 14 -44.35 11.36 -32.75
C ALA A 14 -44.91 10.18 -31.90
N GLU A 15 -44.40 9.00 -32.09
CA GLU A 15 -44.67 7.87 -31.19
C GLU A 15 -43.95 8.12 -29.84
N PRO A 16 -44.61 7.81 -28.72
CA PRO A 16 -43.96 7.94 -27.41
C PRO A 16 -42.88 6.85 -27.25
N ARG A 17 -41.61 7.28 -27.23
CA ARG A 17 -40.48 6.41 -26.85
C ARG A 17 -40.64 6.08 -25.35
N THR A 18 -41.05 4.88 -25.05
CA THR A 18 -40.92 4.27 -23.73
C THR A 18 -39.43 4.17 -23.41
N LEU A 19 -38.98 5.02 -22.50
CA LEU A 19 -37.66 4.87 -21.85
C LEU A 19 -37.69 3.60 -21.00
N GLU A 20 -37.24 2.49 -21.54
CA GLU A 20 -36.85 1.34 -20.70
C GLU A 20 -35.78 1.82 -19.75
N ARG A 21 -36.14 1.95 -18.46
CA ARG A 21 -35.18 2.15 -17.37
C ARG A 21 -34.38 0.85 -17.27
N THR A 22 -33.25 0.79 -17.96
CA THR A 22 -32.23 -0.21 -17.67
C THR A 22 -31.83 -0.02 -16.22
N ALA A 23 -32.20 -0.97 -15.37
CA ALA A 23 -31.77 -1.01 -13.98
C ALA A 23 -30.22 -1.08 -14.00
N VAL A 24 -29.59 0.02 -13.59
CA VAL A 24 -28.17 0.03 -13.31
C VAL A 24 -27.99 -0.99 -12.18
N PRO A 25 -27.17 -2.04 -12.37
CA PRO A 25 -26.92 -2.99 -11.30
C PRO A 25 -26.35 -2.22 -10.13
N CYS A 26 -27.04 -2.29 -8.96
CA CYS A 26 -26.48 -1.81 -7.72
C CYS A 26 -25.10 -2.47 -7.57
N HIS A 27 -24.04 -1.68 -7.72
CA HIS A 27 -22.73 -2.10 -7.28
C HIS A 27 -22.89 -2.51 -5.82
N ASN A 28 -22.70 -3.80 -5.54
CA ASN A 28 -22.56 -4.27 -4.16
C ASN A 28 -21.57 -3.33 -3.47
N ALA A 29 -22.08 -2.52 -2.57
CA ALA A 29 -21.26 -1.77 -1.64
C ALA A 29 -20.42 -2.82 -0.90
N ARG A 30 -19.20 -3.05 -1.36
CA ARG A 30 -18.19 -3.74 -0.54
C ARG A 30 -18.16 -2.95 0.75
N MET A 31 -18.36 -3.62 1.86
CA MET A 31 -18.20 -3.00 3.18
C MET A 31 -16.85 -2.31 3.18
N ASP A 32 -16.86 -1.01 3.50
CA ASP A 32 -15.67 -0.18 3.53
C ASP A 32 -14.64 -0.85 4.45
N ASN A 33 -13.66 -1.50 3.86
CA ASN A 33 -12.55 -2.08 4.60
C ASN A 33 -11.72 -0.96 5.20
N PHE A 34 -11.12 -1.20 6.36
CA PHE A 34 -10.13 -0.31 6.94
C PHE A 34 -8.94 -0.17 5.97
N HIS A 35 -8.89 0.93 5.25
CA HIS A 35 -7.83 1.24 4.31
C HIS A 35 -7.24 2.59 4.68
N ALA A 36 -6.08 2.56 5.32
CA ALA A 36 -5.19 3.71 5.31
C ALA A 36 -3.86 3.28 5.89
N THR A 37 -2.90 3.18 5.07
CA THR A 37 -1.53 2.90 5.49
C THR A 37 -0.63 3.31 4.36
N THR A 38 0.38 4.10 4.66
CA THR A 38 1.49 4.32 3.74
C THR A 38 2.77 3.96 4.46
N LEU A 39 3.49 3.03 3.88
CA LEU A 39 4.81 2.60 4.36
C LEU A 39 5.81 2.72 3.23
N LEU A 40 7.01 3.14 3.58
CA LEU A 40 8.15 3.24 2.68
C LEU A 40 9.40 2.68 3.35
N THR A 41 10.17 1.88 2.62
CA THR A 41 11.55 1.55 3.01
C THR A 41 12.52 2.02 1.95
N VAL A 42 13.68 2.49 2.40
CA VAL A 42 14.78 2.96 1.55
C VAL A 42 16.10 2.40 2.08
N ARG A 43 16.86 1.76 1.21
CA ARG A 43 18.24 1.34 1.48
C ARG A 43 19.18 2.30 0.76
N HIS A 44 19.94 3.07 1.54
CA HIS A 44 20.85 4.09 1.01
C HIS A 44 21.96 4.43 2.00
N GLY A 45 23.18 4.74 1.51
CA GLY A 45 24.29 5.25 2.32
C GLY A 45 24.70 4.31 3.47
N GLY A 46 24.70 2.99 3.25
CA GLY A 46 25.07 2.02 4.30
C GLY A 46 24.02 1.83 5.40
N LYS A 47 22.78 2.26 5.16
CA LYS A 47 21.66 2.14 6.08
C LYS A 47 20.39 1.70 5.36
N VAL A 48 19.48 1.08 6.10
CA VAL A 48 18.09 0.86 5.68
C VAL A 48 17.18 1.54 6.66
N ALA A 49 16.27 2.37 6.14
CA ALA A 49 15.23 3.01 6.91
C ALA A 49 13.86 2.52 6.47
N ILE A 50 12.93 2.35 7.40
CA ILE A 50 11.53 2.13 7.15
C ILE A 50 10.72 3.22 7.85
N GLY A 51 9.77 3.80 7.13
CA GLY A 51 8.86 4.80 7.68
C GLY A 51 7.43 4.49 7.36
N GLY A 52 6.53 5.01 8.16
CA GLY A 52 5.09 4.93 7.94
C GLY A 52 4.36 6.10 8.56
N ASP A 53 3.18 6.38 8.02
CA ASP A 53 2.23 7.33 8.59
C ASP A 53 1.43 6.71 9.74
N GLY A 54 0.72 7.55 10.51
CA GLY A 54 -0.10 7.12 11.65
C GLY A 54 -1.59 7.00 11.35
N GLN A 55 -2.07 7.27 10.14
CA GLN A 55 -3.51 7.35 9.88
C GLN A 55 -4.17 5.98 9.76
N VAL A 56 -5.30 5.82 10.44
CA VAL A 56 -6.25 4.71 10.27
C VAL A 56 -7.58 5.32 9.89
N THR A 57 -8.14 4.91 8.75
CA THR A 57 -9.37 5.45 8.19
C THR A 57 -10.40 4.32 8.03
N LEU A 58 -11.66 4.63 8.30
CA LEU A 58 -12.81 3.77 8.02
C LEU A 58 -13.77 4.55 7.12
N GLY A 59 -13.90 4.11 5.86
CA GLY A 59 -14.63 4.86 4.85
C GLY A 59 -14.06 6.27 4.70
N THR A 60 -14.81 7.29 5.05
CA THR A 60 -14.43 8.70 4.97
C THR A 60 -13.98 9.32 6.30
N ALA A 61 -13.93 8.53 7.40
CA ALA A 61 -13.63 9.03 8.73
C ALA A 61 -12.23 8.59 9.21
N ILE A 62 -11.44 9.51 9.75
CA ILE A 62 -10.19 9.20 10.41
C ILE A 62 -10.50 8.67 11.82
N MET A 63 -10.18 7.39 12.06
CA MET A 63 -10.40 6.73 13.34
C MET A 63 -9.23 6.91 14.29
N LYS A 64 -8.00 7.00 13.75
CA LYS A 64 -6.77 7.21 14.51
C LYS A 64 -5.74 7.92 13.65
N ALA A 65 -4.95 8.82 14.24
CA ALA A 65 -3.95 9.61 13.50
C ALA A 65 -2.50 9.26 13.87
N ASP A 66 -2.29 8.42 14.87
CA ASP A 66 -0.98 8.10 15.48
C ASP A 66 -0.74 6.60 15.66
N ALA A 67 -1.24 5.78 14.75
CA ALA A 67 -1.06 4.35 14.80
C ALA A 67 0.40 3.95 14.50
N MET A 68 0.91 3.02 15.29
CA MET A 68 2.25 2.44 15.12
C MET A 68 2.19 1.27 14.14
N LYS A 69 2.61 1.50 12.90
CA LYS A 69 2.56 0.51 11.80
C LYS A 69 3.88 -0.21 11.56
N ILE A 70 4.93 0.19 12.26
CA ILE A 70 6.27 -0.39 12.19
C ILE A 70 6.57 -1.17 13.47
N ARG A 71 7.23 -2.30 13.33
CA ARG A 71 7.68 -3.15 14.44
C ARG A 71 9.15 -3.51 14.27
N LYS A 72 9.85 -3.56 15.40
CA LYS A 72 11.21 -4.13 15.49
C LYS A 72 11.10 -5.56 15.98
N LEU A 73 11.67 -6.48 15.24
CA LEU A 73 11.68 -7.90 15.52
C LEU A 73 13.11 -8.35 15.81
N LYS A 74 13.26 -9.51 16.42
CA LYS A 74 14.55 -10.16 16.68
C LYS A 74 15.54 -9.19 17.34
N GLU A 75 15.15 -8.66 18.51
CA GLU A 75 15.98 -7.71 19.29
C GLU A 75 16.38 -6.45 18.49
N GLY A 76 15.53 -6.04 17.56
CA GLY A 76 15.75 -4.84 16.75
C GLY A 76 16.56 -5.03 15.48
N SER A 77 16.98 -6.27 15.15
CA SER A 77 17.75 -6.54 13.93
C SER A 77 16.93 -6.69 12.65
N VAL A 78 15.61 -6.74 12.77
CA VAL A 78 14.66 -6.78 11.64
C VAL A 78 13.60 -5.73 11.85
N LEU A 79 13.37 -4.90 10.84
CA LEU A 79 12.24 -3.97 10.75
C LEU A 79 11.12 -4.59 9.93
N CYS A 80 9.89 -4.41 10.39
CA CYS A 80 8.70 -4.91 9.71
C CYS A 80 7.60 -3.87 9.71
N GLY A 81 6.88 -3.75 8.59
CA GLY A 81 5.72 -2.88 8.47
C GLY A 81 4.61 -3.52 7.64
N PHE A 82 3.35 -3.18 7.94
CA PHE A 82 2.18 -3.78 7.32
C PHE A 82 1.23 -2.71 6.76
N ALA A 83 0.68 -2.99 5.59
CA ALA A 83 -0.45 -2.30 5.02
C ALA A 83 -1.63 -3.27 4.87
N GLY A 84 -2.78 -2.92 5.44
CA GLY A 84 -3.99 -3.74 5.49
C GLY A 84 -4.71 -3.62 6.82
N SER A 85 -5.59 -4.58 7.15
CA SER A 85 -6.30 -4.62 8.42
C SER A 85 -5.35 -4.82 9.60
N SER A 86 -5.58 -4.09 10.70
CA SER A 86 -4.74 -4.18 11.91
C SER A 86 -4.77 -5.58 12.55
N ALA A 87 -5.93 -6.26 12.52
CA ALA A 87 -6.06 -7.61 13.08
C ALA A 87 -5.23 -8.60 12.28
N ASP A 88 -5.21 -8.46 10.96
CA ASP A 88 -4.46 -9.30 10.04
C ASP A 88 -2.95 -9.09 10.20
N ALA A 89 -2.54 -7.84 10.44
CA ALA A 89 -1.16 -7.47 10.68
C ALA A 89 -0.57 -8.22 11.89
N PHE A 90 -1.32 -8.33 12.99
CA PHE A 90 -0.84 -9.03 14.19
C PHE A 90 -0.65 -10.53 13.95
N ALA A 91 -1.60 -11.18 13.29
CA ALA A 91 -1.51 -12.62 13.00
C ALA A 91 -0.30 -12.94 12.09
N LEU A 92 -0.05 -12.10 11.08
CA LEU A 92 1.11 -12.24 10.20
C LEU A 92 2.43 -11.99 10.92
N LEU A 93 2.45 -11.00 11.82
CA LEU A 93 3.63 -10.67 12.61
C LEU A 93 4.08 -11.86 13.48
N GLU A 94 3.16 -12.45 14.24
CA GLU A 94 3.46 -13.61 15.10
C GLU A 94 4.01 -14.78 14.29
N ARG A 95 3.41 -15.06 13.13
CA ARG A 95 3.89 -16.12 12.23
C ARG A 95 5.26 -15.80 11.63
N PHE A 96 5.49 -14.55 11.28
CA PHE A 96 6.81 -14.14 10.78
C PHE A 96 7.90 -14.25 11.84
N GLU A 97 7.62 -13.87 13.09
CA GLU A 97 8.53 -14.06 14.20
C GLU A 97 8.88 -15.53 14.44
N ALA A 98 7.90 -16.43 14.32
CA ALA A 98 8.14 -17.86 14.38
C ALA A 98 9.09 -18.32 13.27
N LYS A 99 8.86 -17.88 12.01
CA LYS A 99 9.77 -18.19 10.89
C LYS A 99 11.18 -17.63 11.06
N LEU A 100 11.31 -16.44 11.66
CA LEU A 100 12.64 -15.88 11.97
C LEU A 100 13.40 -16.69 13.03
N LYS A 101 12.69 -17.38 13.93
CA LYS A 101 13.28 -18.34 14.89
C LYS A 101 13.65 -19.64 14.21
N ASP A 102 12.81 -20.16 13.30
CA ASP A 102 13.07 -21.40 12.55
C ASP A 102 14.26 -21.25 11.57
N PHE A 103 14.47 -20.06 11.03
CA PHE A 103 15.52 -19.75 10.05
C PHE A 103 16.44 -18.61 10.53
N PRO A 104 17.24 -18.83 11.59
CA PRO A 104 18.06 -17.79 12.19
C PRO A 104 19.10 -17.25 11.20
N GLY A 105 19.15 -15.91 11.03
CA GLY A 105 20.08 -15.25 10.12
C GLY A 105 19.71 -15.32 8.63
N ASN A 106 18.59 -15.96 8.28
CA ASN A 106 18.13 -16.07 6.90
C ASN A 106 16.71 -15.50 6.75
N MET A 107 16.58 -14.16 6.81
CA MET A 107 15.30 -13.47 6.66
C MET A 107 14.62 -13.77 5.31
N PRO A 108 15.31 -13.85 4.15
CA PRO A 108 14.67 -14.22 2.89
C PRO A 108 14.00 -15.60 2.93
N ARG A 109 14.62 -16.58 3.59
CA ARG A 109 14.02 -17.90 3.76
C ARG A 109 12.78 -17.83 4.67
N ALA A 110 12.88 -17.13 5.80
CA ALA A 110 11.75 -16.92 6.70
C ALA A 110 10.56 -16.26 5.98
N ALA A 111 10.82 -15.22 5.18
CA ALA A 111 9.81 -14.54 4.37
C ALA A 111 9.17 -15.46 3.32
N THR A 112 9.96 -16.29 2.65
CA THR A 112 9.47 -17.25 1.65
C THR A 112 8.57 -18.31 2.29
N GLU A 113 8.95 -18.86 3.44
CA GLU A 113 8.14 -19.85 4.15
C GLU A 113 6.85 -19.23 4.72
N LEU A 114 6.89 -17.98 5.19
CA LEU A 114 5.67 -17.25 5.54
C LEU A 114 4.75 -17.07 4.33
N ALA A 115 5.28 -16.65 3.18
CA ALA A 115 4.50 -16.43 1.97
C ALA A 115 3.80 -17.70 1.47
N LYS A 116 4.48 -18.86 1.55
CA LYS A 116 3.89 -20.17 1.26
C LYS A 116 2.74 -20.49 2.20
N GLU A 117 2.94 -20.30 3.51
CA GLU A 117 1.92 -20.53 4.54
C GLU A 117 0.74 -19.58 4.31
N TRP A 118 0.99 -18.30 4.09
CA TRP A 118 -0.03 -17.30 3.82
C TRP A 118 -0.93 -17.68 2.66
N ARG A 119 -0.34 -18.13 1.55
CA ARG A 119 -1.08 -18.55 0.37
C ARG A 119 -1.93 -19.82 0.60
N THR A 120 -1.46 -20.78 1.41
CA THR A 120 -2.09 -22.10 1.58
C THR A 120 -3.05 -22.18 2.74
N ASP A 121 -2.87 -21.40 3.79
CA ASP A 121 -3.75 -21.37 4.95
C ASP A 121 -5.10 -20.70 4.60
N ARG A 122 -6.20 -21.36 4.95
CA ARG A 122 -7.55 -20.88 4.64
C ARG A 122 -7.92 -19.57 5.34
N ALA A 123 -7.39 -19.33 6.52
CA ALA A 123 -7.61 -18.10 7.27
C ALA A 123 -6.75 -16.98 6.71
N LEU A 124 -5.46 -17.21 6.50
CA LEU A 124 -4.51 -16.22 6.06
C LEU A 124 -4.74 -15.75 4.62
N ARG A 125 -5.06 -16.65 3.69
CA ARG A 125 -5.25 -16.30 2.26
C ARG A 125 -6.37 -15.31 1.97
N ARG A 126 -7.23 -15.06 2.97
CA ARG A 126 -8.30 -14.04 2.88
C ARG A 126 -7.81 -12.66 3.28
N LEU A 127 -6.61 -12.56 3.85
CA LEU A 127 -6.05 -11.32 4.33
C LEU A 127 -5.54 -10.51 3.13
N GLU A 128 -6.16 -9.39 2.87
CA GLU A 128 -5.71 -8.40 1.89
C GLU A 128 -4.67 -7.48 2.57
N ALA A 129 -3.44 -7.96 2.68
CA ALA A 129 -2.36 -7.25 3.31
C ALA A 129 -1.06 -7.34 2.49
N LEU A 130 -0.21 -6.36 2.67
CA LEU A 130 1.17 -6.34 2.20
C LEU A 130 2.09 -6.14 3.40
N MET A 131 3.22 -6.79 3.38
CA MET A 131 4.23 -6.66 4.43
C MET A 131 5.57 -6.27 3.82
N ILE A 132 6.23 -5.29 4.44
CA ILE A 132 7.65 -4.99 4.17
C ILE A 132 8.47 -5.53 5.33
N VAL A 133 9.57 -6.20 5.01
CA VAL A 133 10.57 -6.60 6.01
C VAL A 133 11.96 -6.19 5.54
N ALA A 134 12.76 -5.68 6.46
CA ALA A 134 14.11 -5.24 6.17
C ALA A 134 15.08 -5.63 7.30
N ASP A 135 16.23 -6.14 6.93
CA ASP A 135 17.37 -6.38 7.81
C ASP A 135 18.64 -5.67 7.28
N ALA A 136 19.77 -5.93 7.89
CA ALA A 136 21.04 -5.33 7.45
C ALA A 136 21.42 -5.64 5.98
N LYS A 137 20.88 -6.71 5.37
CA LYS A 137 21.26 -7.18 4.03
C LYS A 137 20.13 -7.05 3.01
N ASN A 138 18.89 -7.30 3.42
CA ASN A 138 17.76 -7.47 2.51
C ASN A 138 16.62 -6.51 2.83
N SER A 139 15.86 -6.11 1.81
CA SER A 139 14.55 -5.46 1.94
C SER A 139 13.58 -6.20 1.03
N LEU A 140 12.51 -6.75 1.60
CA LEU A 140 11.57 -7.62 0.90
C LEU A 140 10.14 -7.11 1.04
N LEU A 141 9.40 -7.17 -0.05
CA LEU A 141 7.94 -7.11 -0.07
C LEU A 141 7.40 -8.54 -0.02
N VAL A 142 6.47 -8.80 0.87
CA VAL A 142 5.75 -10.08 1.00
C VAL A 142 4.26 -9.83 0.83
N SER A 143 3.60 -10.63 -0.01
CA SER A 143 2.16 -10.51 -0.29
C SER A 143 1.39 -11.78 0.07
N GLY A 144 0.09 -11.63 0.29
CA GLY A 144 -0.84 -12.76 0.50
C GLY A 144 -1.01 -13.68 -0.72
N THR A 145 -0.61 -13.23 -1.91
CA THR A 145 -0.56 -14.06 -3.13
C THR A 145 0.61 -15.03 -3.13
N GLY A 146 1.54 -14.89 -2.18
CA GLY A 146 2.72 -15.73 -2.06
C GLY A 146 3.98 -15.15 -2.70
N ASP A 147 3.93 -13.88 -3.13
CA ASP A 147 5.07 -13.22 -3.74
C ASP A 147 6.04 -12.72 -2.66
N VAL A 148 7.33 -12.91 -2.92
CA VAL A 148 8.43 -12.32 -2.15
C VAL A 148 9.33 -11.59 -3.13
N ILE A 149 9.30 -10.26 -3.08
CA ILE A 149 9.96 -9.40 -4.06
C ILE A 149 11.06 -8.61 -3.36
N GLN A 150 12.27 -8.64 -3.94
CA GLN A 150 13.39 -7.79 -3.55
C GLN A 150 13.69 -6.81 -4.68
N PRO A 151 13.28 -5.53 -4.58
CA PRO A 151 13.62 -4.53 -5.58
C PRO A 151 15.13 -4.28 -5.66
N THR A 152 15.65 -4.17 -6.87
CA THR A 152 17.07 -3.93 -7.12
C THR A 152 17.55 -2.57 -6.60
N ASP A 153 16.66 -1.59 -6.54
CA ASP A 153 16.94 -0.26 -6.03
C ASP A 153 16.82 -0.13 -4.50
N GLY A 154 16.36 -1.19 -3.81
CA GLY A 154 16.19 -1.19 -2.35
C GLY A 154 15.11 -0.27 -1.82
N ILE A 155 14.17 0.19 -2.69
CA ILE A 155 13.05 1.05 -2.33
C ILE A 155 11.76 0.28 -2.47
N ILE A 156 10.95 0.20 -1.41
CA ILE A 156 9.65 -0.45 -1.39
C ILE A 156 8.64 0.49 -0.76
N GLY A 157 7.51 0.72 -1.43
CA GLY A 157 6.35 1.41 -0.86
C GLY A 157 5.12 0.54 -0.93
N ILE A 158 4.31 0.55 0.12
CA ILE A 158 3.03 -0.16 0.19
C ILE A 158 1.94 0.73 0.77
N GLY A 159 0.70 0.34 0.48
CA GLY A 159 -0.49 1.09 0.89
C GLY A 159 -0.88 2.17 -0.11
N SER A 160 -1.87 2.99 0.24
CA SER A 160 -2.49 3.97 -0.67
C SER A 160 -1.52 5.02 -1.20
N GLY A 161 -0.70 5.60 -0.33
CA GLY A 161 0.35 6.58 -0.69
C GLY A 161 1.67 5.95 -1.15
N GLY A 162 1.79 4.61 -1.14
CA GLY A 162 3.05 3.90 -1.37
C GLY A 162 3.74 4.26 -2.68
N ASN A 163 3.00 4.35 -3.78
CA ASN A 163 3.55 4.69 -5.09
C ASN A 163 4.05 6.14 -5.17
N TYR A 164 3.36 7.08 -4.50
CA TYR A 164 3.81 8.48 -4.41
C TYR A 164 5.10 8.57 -3.61
N ALA A 165 5.17 7.87 -2.48
CA ALA A 165 6.37 7.81 -1.66
C ALA A 165 7.55 7.18 -2.41
N VAL A 166 7.35 6.08 -3.17
CA VAL A 166 8.40 5.46 -3.99
C VAL A 166 8.92 6.41 -5.06
N ALA A 167 8.02 7.10 -5.78
CA ALA A 167 8.43 8.05 -6.81
C ALA A 167 9.26 9.21 -6.23
N ALA A 168 8.83 9.78 -5.10
CA ALA A 168 9.55 10.81 -4.38
C ALA A 168 10.91 10.30 -3.86
N ALA A 169 10.95 9.12 -3.24
CA ALA A 169 12.19 8.53 -2.71
C ALA A 169 13.22 8.27 -3.79
N ARG A 170 12.81 7.80 -4.97
CA ARG A 170 13.72 7.60 -6.13
C ARG A 170 14.34 8.91 -6.59
N ALA A 171 13.54 9.97 -6.70
CA ALA A 171 14.02 11.29 -7.08
C ALA A 171 14.98 11.86 -6.01
N LEU A 172 14.60 11.82 -4.74
CA LEU A 172 15.43 12.31 -3.63
C LEU A 172 16.76 11.55 -3.53
N ARG A 173 16.75 10.23 -3.65
CA ARG A 173 17.98 9.43 -3.62
C ARG A 173 18.95 9.80 -4.73
N THR A 174 18.46 10.17 -5.91
CA THR A 174 19.29 10.48 -7.06
C THR A 174 19.78 11.92 -7.06
N HIS A 175 18.95 12.86 -6.57
CA HIS A 175 19.19 14.29 -6.75
C HIS A 175 19.40 15.06 -5.43
N SER A 176 19.55 14.37 -4.30
CA SER A 176 19.86 15.00 -3.01
C SER A 176 21.00 14.27 -2.28
N GLY A 177 21.55 14.92 -1.27
CA GLY A 177 22.55 14.33 -0.35
C GLY A 177 21.95 13.76 0.93
N LEU A 178 20.63 13.49 0.94
CA LEU A 178 19.89 13.05 2.13
C LEU A 178 20.26 11.62 2.53
N SER A 179 20.25 11.35 3.83
CA SER A 179 20.36 9.99 4.40
C SER A 179 19.09 9.15 4.13
N ALA A 180 19.18 7.84 4.36
CA ALA A 180 18.04 6.93 4.17
C ALA A 180 16.79 7.36 4.97
N SER A 181 16.97 7.76 6.24
CA SER A 181 15.86 8.20 7.11
C SER A 181 15.28 9.54 6.69
N GLU A 182 16.10 10.47 6.22
CA GLU A 182 15.62 11.75 5.68
C GLU A 182 14.86 11.56 4.38
N ILE A 183 15.34 10.72 3.46
CA ILE A 183 14.63 10.37 2.22
C ILE A 183 13.25 9.77 2.53
N VAL A 184 13.19 8.84 3.49
CA VAL A 184 11.93 8.22 3.91
C VAL A 184 10.95 9.28 4.46
N ARG A 185 11.43 10.18 5.32
CA ARG A 185 10.60 11.23 5.92
C ARG A 185 10.05 12.20 4.89
N GLU A 186 10.91 12.71 4.02
CA GLU A 186 10.52 13.66 2.97
C GLU A 186 9.57 13.01 1.95
N ALA A 187 9.87 11.79 1.51
CA ALA A 187 9.04 11.07 0.54
C ALA A 187 7.63 10.74 1.11
N LEU A 188 7.54 10.38 2.39
CA LEU A 188 6.25 10.17 3.05
C LEU A 188 5.50 11.49 3.27
N SER A 189 6.19 12.59 3.54
CA SER A 189 5.57 13.92 3.64
C SER A 189 4.95 14.35 2.30
N ILE A 190 5.67 14.12 1.19
CA ILE A 190 5.16 14.38 -0.16
C ILE A 190 3.95 13.48 -0.46
N ALA A 191 4.00 12.20 -0.10
CA ALA A 191 2.87 11.29 -0.26
C ALA A 191 1.64 11.75 0.53
N ALA A 192 1.84 12.27 1.76
CA ALA A 192 0.77 12.80 2.61
C ALA A 192 0.12 14.10 2.06
N ASP A 193 0.82 14.84 1.23
CA ASP A 193 0.25 16.02 0.55
C ASP A 193 -0.63 15.64 -0.66
N ILE A 194 -0.57 14.38 -1.11
CA ILE A 194 -1.29 13.87 -2.30
C ILE A 194 -2.40 12.89 -1.90
N ASP A 195 -2.08 11.95 -1.00
CA ASP A 195 -2.98 10.87 -0.60
C ASP A 195 -3.78 11.24 0.65
N ILE A 196 -5.10 11.33 0.52
CA ILE A 196 -6.01 11.67 1.62
C ILE A 196 -6.02 10.64 2.76
N TYR A 197 -5.50 9.44 2.51
CA TYR A 197 -5.40 8.36 3.49
C TYR A 197 -4.04 8.31 4.20
N THR A 198 -3.16 9.27 3.94
CA THR A 198 -1.82 9.37 4.53
C THR A 198 -1.69 10.68 5.30
N ASN A 199 -1.16 10.64 6.52
CA ASN A 199 -0.92 11.86 7.31
C ASN A 199 0.58 12.09 7.57
N LYS A 200 0.89 13.26 8.17
CA LYS A 200 2.27 13.68 8.48
C LYS A 200 2.74 13.23 9.88
N ASN A 201 1.98 12.40 10.60
CA ASN A 201 2.42 11.78 11.84
C ASN A 201 3.32 10.59 11.51
N LEU A 202 4.56 10.87 11.17
CA LEU A 202 5.50 9.91 10.61
C LEU A 202 6.36 9.27 11.71
N VAL A 203 6.42 7.95 11.72
CA VAL A 203 7.39 7.16 12.47
C VAL A 203 8.43 6.62 11.50
N VAL A 204 9.71 6.80 11.82
CA VAL A 204 10.83 6.31 10.99
C VAL A 204 11.81 5.56 11.89
N GLU A 205 12.16 4.35 11.49
CA GLU A 205 13.13 3.47 12.14
C GLU A 205 14.26 3.13 11.16
N GLU A 206 15.47 2.95 11.69
CA GLU A 206 16.67 2.77 10.87
C GLU A 206 17.54 1.65 11.44
N LEU A 207 18.20 0.89 10.54
CA LEU A 207 19.23 -0.07 10.86
C LEU A 207 20.48 0.17 10.01
N PRO A 208 21.68 -0.10 10.55
CA PRO A 208 22.90 -0.13 9.73
C PRO A 208 22.83 -1.33 8.76
N CYS A 209 23.28 -1.13 7.53
CA CYS A 209 23.49 -2.21 6.59
C CYS A 209 24.80 -2.92 6.93
N GLY A 210 24.80 -4.25 6.92
CA GLY A 210 26.04 -5.03 6.99
C GLY A 210 26.91 -4.73 5.76
N SER A 211 28.16 -4.51 5.99
CA SER A 211 29.21 -4.45 4.95
C SER A 211 29.41 -5.81 4.31
#